data_82ae5f13e15a2076b59969c889c9ca33
#
_entry.id   82ae5f13e15a2076b59969c889c9ca33
#
_cell.length_a   1.000
_cell.length_b   1.000
_cell.length_c   1.000
_cell.angle_alpha   90.00
_cell.angle_beta   90.00
_cell.angle_gamma   90.00
#
_symmetry.space_group_name_H-M   'P 1'
#
loop_
_entity.id
_entity.type
_entity.pdbx_description
1 polymer ?
#
loop_
_entity_poly.entity_id
_entity_poly.type
_entity_poly.pdbx_seq_one_letter_code
_entity_poly.pdbx_strand_id
1 'polypeptide(L)'
;MPRKGSVPKAPVIADPVYASPVVTSLINKILMHGKRSTAEAIVYGALEKCREKTNTDPVITLKRALDNVKPTVEVRSRRVGGATYQVPVEVKPARATALGLRWIVDNSRERREKSMAERLGNELIDASNGLGAAVKKREDTHKMAEANKAFAHYRW
;
A
#
# COMPACT_ATOMS: atom_id res chain seq x y z
N MET A 1 17.28 -7.22 22.28
CA MET A 1 17.14 -7.82 20.92
C MET A 1 17.05 -9.33 21.05
N PRO A 2 16.10 -10.00 20.37
CA PRO A 2 15.98 -11.45 20.45
C PRO A 2 17.18 -12.11 19.78
N ARG A 3 17.81 -13.06 20.49
CA ARG A 3 18.99 -13.77 19.98
C ARG A 3 18.64 -15.10 19.26
N LYS A 4 17.44 -15.64 19.49
CA LYS A 4 17.03 -16.98 19.03
C LYS A 4 15.79 -16.96 18.10
N GLY A 5 15.64 -15.98 17.27
CA GLY A 5 14.56 -15.93 16.31
C GLY A 5 13.91 -14.57 16.14
N SER A 6 12.95 -14.46 15.24
CA SER A 6 12.18 -13.23 15.02
C SER A 6 11.16 -13.02 16.13
N VAL A 7 10.99 -11.77 16.55
CA VAL A 7 9.90 -11.40 17.47
C VAL A 7 8.56 -11.67 16.79
N PRO A 8 7.62 -12.37 17.44
CA PRO A 8 6.28 -12.53 16.90
C PRO A 8 5.63 -11.17 16.72
N LYS A 9 5.04 -10.94 15.55
CA LYS A 9 4.35 -9.68 15.25
C LYS A 9 3.05 -9.64 16.06
N ALA A 10 2.81 -8.53 16.75
CA ALA A 10 1.53 -8.30 17.41
C ALA A 10 0.38 -8.31 16.37
N PRO A 11 -0.78 -8.91 16.70
CA PRO A 11 -1.94 -8.89 15.83
C PRO A 11 -2.42 -7.46 15.61
N VAL A 12 -2.89 -7.16 14.41
CA VAL A 12 -3.50 -5.86 14.11
C VAL A 12 -4.92 -5.86 14.69
N ILE A 13 -5.16 -5.00 15.67
CA ILE A 13 -6.48 -4.82 16.26
C ILE A 13 -7.36 -4.08 15.25
N ALA A 14 -8.61 -4.53 15.07
CA ALA A 14 -9.55 -3.87 14.19
C ALA A 14 -9.89 -2.46 14.68
N ASP A 15 -10.12 -1.55 13.74
CA ASP A 15 -10.54 -0.18 14.04
C ASP A 15 -11.89 -0.15 14.75
N PRO A 16 -12.07 0.65 15.81
CA PRO A 16 -13.32 0.67 16.57
C PRO A 16 -14.52 1.23 15.79
N VAL A 17 -14.29 2.12 14.82
CA VAL A 17 -15.37 2.75 14.02
C VAL A 17 -15.80 1.87 12.86
N TYR A 18 -14.84 1.34 12.10
CA TYR A 18 -15.10 0.54 10.90
C TYR A 18 -14.94 -0.97 11.11
N ALA A 19 -14.58 -1.42 12.31
CA ALA A 19 -14.34 -2.83 12.66
C ALA A 19 -13.43 -3.57 11.65
N SER A 20 -12.46 -2.87 11.07
CA SER A 20 -11.59 -3.35 9.98
C SER A 20 -10.11 -3.24 10.31
N PRO A 21 -9.34 -4.34 10.26
CA PRO A 21 -7.90 -4.31 10.47
C PRO A 21 -7.14 -3.59 9.33
N VAL A 22 -7.76 -3.49 8.14
CA VAL A 22 -7.17 -2.77 7.02
C VAL A 22 -7.18 -1.26 7.28
N VAL A 23 -8.25 -0.74 7.89
CA VAL A 23 -8.35 0.67 8.29
C VAL A 23 -7.28 1.00 9.34
N THR A 24 -7.11 0.17 10.37
CA THR A 24 -6.02 0.32 11.36
C THR A 24 -4.64 0.32 10.69
N SER A 25 -4.42 -0.56 9.74
CA SER A 25 -3.16 -0.63 9.00
C SER A 25 -2.90 0.64 8.16
N LEU A 26 -3.95 1.23 7.60
CA LEU A 26 -3.88 2.50 6.88
C LEU A 26 -3.57 3.67 7.83
N ILE A 27 -4.24 3.74 8.99
CA ILE A 27 -3.97 4.74 10.05
C ILE A 27 -2.49 4.66 10.47
N ASN A 28 -2.00 3.46 10.76
CA ASN A 28 -0.60 3.24 11.14
C ASN A 28 0.38 3.66 10.03
N LYS A 29 -0.04 3.60 8.76
CA LYS A 29 0.80 4.00 7.63
C LYS A 29 0.86 5.51 7.43
N ILE A 30 -0.23 6.21 7.73
CA ILE A 30 -0.32 7.68 7.67
C ILE A 30 0.34 8.33 8.88
N LEU A 31 0.37 7.64 10.00
CA LEU A 31 0.91 8.13 11.27
C LEU A 31 2.31 8.72 11.09
N MET A 32 2.48 9.95 11.58
CA MET A 32 3.76 10.67 11.67
C MET A 32 3.95 11.21 13.08
N HIS A 33 5.16 11.14 13.59
CA HIS A 33 5.54 11.67 14.91
C HIS A 33 4.65 11.19 16.09
N GLY A 34 4.01 10.03 15.97
CA GLY A 34 3.13 9.47 17.00
C GLY A 34 1.76 10.14 17.14
N LYS A 35 1.40 11.09 16.26
CA LYS A 35 0.11 11.83 16.32
C LYS A 35 -1.05 10.98 15.81
N ARG A 36 -1.48 9.99 16.59
CA ARG A 36 -2.48 9.02 16.19
C ARG A 36 -3.86 9.64 15.93
N SER A 37 -4.32 10.53 16.79
CA SER A 37 -5.61 11.21 16.64
C SER A 37 -5.72 11.97 15.31
N THR A 38 -4.64 12.65 14.90
CA THR A 38 -4.57 13.33 13.60
C THR A 38 -4.63 12.33 12.43
N ALA A 39 -3.94 11.20 12.54
CA ALA A 39 -3.97 10.16 11.52
C ALA A 39 -5.36 9.52 11.39
N GLU A 40 -6.04 9.27 12.50
CA GLU A 40 -7.42 8.78 12.55
C GLU A 40 -8.39 9.77 11.89
N ALA A 41 -8.31 11.06 12.24
CA ALA A 41 -9.13 12.11 11.63
C ALA A 41 -8.94 12.19 10.10
N ILE A 42 -7.70 12.08 9.62
CA ILE A 42 -7.40 12.05 8.16
C ILE A 42 -8.04 10.85 7.48
N VAL A 43 -7.89 9.66 8.05
CA VAL A 43 -8.43 8.43 7.45
C VAL A 43 -9.95 8.43 7.47
N TYR A 44 -10.57 8.82 8.59
CA TYR A 44 -12.03 8.88 8.68
C TYR A 44 -12.61 9.91 7.72
N GLY A 45 -12.01 11.10 7.61
CA GLY A 45 -12.42 12.11 6.63
C GLY A 45 -12.26 11.64 5.18
N ALA A 46 -11.20 10.88 4.88
CA ALA A 46 -11.00 10.31 3.55
C ALA A 46 -12.05 9.23 3.23
N LEU A 47 -12.37 8.35 4.19
CA LEU A 47 -13.38 7.30 4.02
C LEU A 47 -14.79 7.88 3.89
N GLU A 48 -15.13 8.93 4.65
CA GLU A 48 -16.41 9.62 4.50
C GLU A 48 -16.55 10.24 3.11
N LYS A 49 -15.51 10.88 2.61
CA LYS A 49 -15.47 11.39 1.23
C LYS A 49 -15.65 10.28 0.18
N CYS A 50 -15.06 9.10 0.40
CA CYS A 50 -15.30 7.95 -0.46
C CYS A 50 -16.78 7.56 -0.45
N ARG A 51 -17.40 7.51 0.73
CA ARG A 51 -18.82 7.20 0.90
C ARG A 51 -19.72 8.18 0.15
N GLU A 52 -19.47 9.48 0.31
CA GLU A 52 -20.23 10.54 -0.37
C GLU A 52 -20.17 10.44 -1.89
N LYS A 53 -18.96 10.15 -2.44
CA LYS A 53 -18.76 10.11 -3.89
C LYS A 53 -19.17 8.80 -4.55
N THR A 54 -18.99 7.68 -3.87
CA THR A 54 -19.24 6.35 -4.45
C THR A 54 -20.60 5.76 -4.05
N ASN A 55 -21.26 6.34 -3.04
CA ASN A 55 -22.49 5.80 -2.44
C ASN A 55 -22.37 4.31 -2.02
N THR A 56 -21.17 3.86 -1.73
CA THR A 56 -20.85 2.49 -1.30
C THR A 56 -20.18 2.50 0.07
N ASP A 57 -20.11 1.33 0.70
CA ASP A 57 -19.36 1.18 1.95
C ASP A 57 -17.88 1.58 1.73
N PRO A 58 -17.37 2.55 2.49
CA PRO A 58 -15.99 3.03 2.35
C PRO A 58 -14.95 1.93 2.59
N VAL A 59 -15.25 0.92 3.41
CA VAL A 59 -14.34 -0.23 3.64
C VAL A 59 -14.25 -1.10 2.40
N ILE A 60 -15.34 -1.26 1.65
CA ILE A 60 -15.34 -1.99 0.37
C ILE A 60 -14.51 -1.22 -0.67
N THR A 61 -14.71 0.09 -0.76
CA THR A 61 -13.92 0.97 -1.65
C THR A 61 -12.43 0.88 -1.33
N LEU A 62 -12.06 0.93 -0.03
CA LEU A 62 -10.67 0.77 0.41
C LEU A 62 -10.08 -0.59 0.03
N LYS A 63 -10.82 -1.68 0.25
CA LYS A 63 -10.38 -3.04 -0.11
C LYS A 63 -10.17 -3.15 -1.62
N ARG A 64 -11.11 -2.67 -2.42
CA ARG A 64 -11.03 -2.66 -3.88
C ARG A 64 -9.84 -1.83 -4.38
N ALA A 65 -9.64 -0.64 -3.84
CA ALA A 65 -8.48 0.20 -4.14
C ALA A 65 -7.17 -0.53 -3.82
N LEU A 66 -7.10 -1.15 -2.65
CA LEU A 66 -5.93 -1.91 -2.23
C LEU A 66 -5.65 -3.11 -3.14
N ASP A 67 -6.68 -3.87 -3.54
CA ASP A 67 -6.55 -5.01 -4.45
C ASP A 67 -6.05 -4.57 -5.83
N ASN A 68 -6.48 -3.40 -6.32
CA ASN A 68 -6.00 -2.81 -7.57
C ASN A 68 -4.54 -2.31 -7.49
N VAL A 69 -4.02 -2.00 -6.29
CA VAL A 69 -2.66 -1.46 -6.09
C VAL A 69 -1.66 -2.53 -5.65
N LYS A 70 -2.08 -3.64 -5.08
CA LYS A 70 -1.19 -4.73 -4.65
C LYS A 70 -0.36 -5.28 -5.81
N PRO A 71 0.99 -5.30 -5.70
CA PRO A 71 1.83 -5.95 -6.70
C PRO A 71 1.85 -7.47 -6.49
N THR A 72 1.90 -8.22 -7.58
CA THR A 72 2.13 -9.67 -7.58
C THR A 72 3.61 -10.02 -7.69
N VAL A 73 4.39 -9.15 -8.34
CA VAL A 73 5.83 -9.30 -8.54
C VAL A 73 6.55 -8.03 -8.18
N GLU A 74 7.77 -8.15 -7.70
CA GLU A 74 8.70 -7.04 -7.45
C GLU A 74 10.08 -7.39 -8.00
N VAL A 75 10.92 -6.39 -8.18
CA VAL A 75 12.31 -6.59 -8.59
C VAL A 75 13.21 -6.42 -7.37
N ARG A 76 14.11 -7.38 -7.15
CA ARG A 76 15.12 -7.32 -6.10
C ARG A 76 16.52 -7.40 -6.70
N SER A 77 17.40 -6.55 -6.23
CA SER A 77 18.82 -6.62 -6.61
C SER A 77 19.50 -7.82 -5.98
N ARG A 78 20.25 -8.58 -6.77
CA ARG A 78 21.11 -9.67 -6.34
C ARG A 78 22.49 -9.51 -6.94
N ARG A 79 23.50 -9.70 -6.13
CA ARG A 79 24.90 -9.64 -6.58
C ARG A 79 25.39 -11.05 -6.91
N VAL A 80 25.83 -11.26 -8.16
CA VAL A 80 26.37 -12.53 -8.64
C VAL A 80 27.67 -12.25 -9.39
N GLY A 81 28.77 -12.87 -8.97
CA GLY A 81 30.07 -12.71 -9.63
C GLY A 81 30.56 -11.26 -9.74
N GLY A 82 30.22 -10.41 -8.75
CA GLY A 82 30.59 -8.99 -8.76
C GLY A 82 29.65 -8.05 -9.51
N ALA A 83 28.75 -8.56 -10.36
CA ALA A 83 27.72 -7.80 -11.02
C ALA A 83 26.40 -7.81 -10.22
N THR A 84 25.65 -6.69 -10.27
CA THR A 84 24.33 -6.58 -9.62
C THR A 84 23.24 -6.75 -10.66
N TYR A 85 22.38 -7.76 -10.46
CA TYR A 85 21.25 -8.05 -11.34
C TYR A 85 19.94 -7.70 -10.63
N GLN A 86 18.98 -7.21 -11.41
CA GLN A 86 17.62 -6.98 -10.96
C GLN A 86 16.79 -8.25 -11.21
N VAL A 87 16.48 -9.00 -10.15
CA VAL A 87 15.82 -10.30 -10.24
C VAL A 87 14.34 -10.15 -9.91
N PRO A 88 13.41 -10.55 -10.80
CA PRO A 88 11.98 -10.55 -10.50
C PRO A 88 11.65 -11.67 -9.49
N VAL A 89 10.89 -11.31 -8.47
CA VAL A 89 10.49 -12.22 -7.38
C VAL A 89 9.01 -12.03 -7.09
N GLU A 90 8.29 -13.11 -6.85
CA GLU A 90 6.90 -13.07 -6.41
C GLU A 90 6.78 -12.43 -5.02
N VAL A 91 5.77 -11.60 -4.83
CA VAL A 91 5.54 -10.88 -3.58
C VAL A 91 4.62 -11.69 -2.67
N LYS A 92 5.07 -11.97 -1.45
CA LYS A 92 4.23 -12.62 -0.43
C LYS A 92 3.02 -11.74 -0.08
N PRO A 93 1.80 -12.33 0.16
CA PRO A 93 0.56 -11.56 0.36
C PRO A 93 0.64 -10.47 1.43
N ALA A 94 1.29 -10.74 2.56
CA ALA A 94 1.48 -9.76 3.64
C ALA A 94 2.33 -8.55 3.18
N ARG A 95 3.36 -8.80 2.35
CA ARG A 95 4.21 -7.77 1.78
C ARG A 95 3.46 -6.97 0.69
N ALA A 96 2.68 -7.66 -0.15
CA ALA A 96 1.87 -7.02 -1.18
C ALA A 96 0.89 -6.01 -0.56
N THR A 97 0.22 -6.39 0.53
CA THR A 97 -0.66 -5.50 1.30
C THR A 97 0.10 -4.30 1.88
N ALA A 98 1.27 -4.53 2.47
CA ALA A 98 2.09 -3.46 3.04
C ALA A 98 2.61 -2.49 1.97
N LEU A 99 2.99 -2.99 0.79
CA LEU A 99 3.40 -2.17 -0.36
C LEU A 99 2.22 -1.37 -0.92
N GLY A 100 1.06 -2.00 -1.10
CA GLY A 100 -0.14 -1.33 -1.58
C GLY A 100 -0.55 -0.16 -0.69
N LEU A 101 -0.62 -0.36 0.63
CA LEU A 101 -0.90 0.71 1.59
C LEU A 101 0.15 1.83 1.54
N ARG A 102 1.42 1.47 1.42
CA ARG A 102 2.51 2.45 1.31
C ARG A 102 2.34 3.30 0.05
N TRP A 103 2.13 2.69 -1.10
CA TRP A 103 1.99 3.41 -2.36
C TRP A 103 0.78 4.31 -2.41
N ILE A 104 -0.36 3.88 -1.84
CA ILE A 104 -1.54 4.73 -1.69
C ILE A 104 -1.21 5.98 -0.87
N VAL A 105 -0.57 5.83 0.29
CA VAL A 105 -0.24 6.95 1.17
C VAL A 105 0.81 7.88 0.55
N ASP A 106 1.89 7.33 -0.02
CA ASP A 106 2.97 8.12 -0.60
C ASP A 106 2.47 8.93 -1.81
N ASN A 107 1.73 8.30 -2.73
CA ASN A 107 1.13 9.01 -3.88
C ASN A 107 0.04 10.00 -3.46
N SER A 108 -0.71 9.73 -2.39
CA SER A 108 -1.66 10.71 -1.83
C SER A 108 -0.95 11.97 -1.35
N ARG A 109 0.24 11.85 -0.74
CA ARG A 109 1.01 13.01 -0.28
C ARG A 109 1.52 13.90 -1.40
N GLU A 110 1.75 13.33 -2.58
CA GLU A 110 2.19 14.06 -3.79
C GLU A 110 1.06 14.81 -4.50
N ARG A 111 -0.20 14.53 -4.15
CA ARG A 111 -1.36 15.21 -4.74
C ARG A 111 -1.41 16.69 -4.32
N ARG A 112 -2.11 17.50 -5.12
CA ARG A 112 -2.15 18.98 -4.99
C ARG A 112 -3.33 19.50 -4.18
N GLU A 113 -4.27 18.66 -3.74
CA GLU A 113 -5.41 19.06 -2.95
C GLU A 113 -4.98 19.66 -1.60
N LYS A 114 -5.82 20.50 -1.01
CA LYS A 114 -5.50 21.29 0.17
C LYS A 114 -5.24 20.43 1.41
N SER A 115 -6.14 19.51 1.73
CA SER A 115 -6.06 18.68 2.93
C SER A 115 -5.59 17.25 2.61
N MET A 116 -4.92 16.59 3.59
CA MET A 116 -4.49 15.20 3.42
C MET A 116 -5.68 14.22 3.35
N ALA A 117 -6.79 14.53 4.02
CA ALA A 117 -8.02 13.74 3.93
C ALA A 117 -8.59 13.77 2.50
N GLU A 118 -8.58 14.94 1.85
CA GLU A 118 -9.01 15.05 0.45
C GLU A 118 -8.09 14.31 -0.51
N ARG A 119 -6.78 14.45 -0.34
CA ARG A 119 -5.78 13.76 -1.13
C ARG A 119 -5.93 12.25 -1.06
N LEU A 120 -6.04 11.73 0.16
CA LEU A 120 -6.22 10.30 0.39
C LEU A 120 -7.56 9.80 -0.15
N GLY A 121 -8.67 10.52 0.10
CA GLY A 121 -9.99 10.15 -0.41
C GLY A 121 -10.03 10.08 -1.92
N ASN A 122 -9.47 11.07 -2.61
CA ASN A 122 -9.40 11.09 -4.08
C ASN A 122 -8.51 9.96 -4.62
N GLU A 123 -7.34 9.69 -3.99
CA GLU A 123 -6.48 8.57 -4.41
C GLU A 123 -7.16 7.21 -4.23
N LEU A 124 -7.92 7.02 -3.14
CA LEU A 124 -8.68 5.80 -2.92
C LEU A 124 -9.79 5.60 -3.97
N ILE A 125 -10.50 6.66 -4.34
CA ILE A 125 -11.54 6.62 -5.36
C ILE A 125 -10.91 6.30 -6.73
N ASP A 126 -9.85 7.00 -7.12
CA ASP A 126 -9.14 6.75 -8.37
C ASP A 126 -8.61 5.31 -8.41
N ALA A 127 -7.94 4.86 -7.36
CA ALA A 127 -7.42 3.49 -7.26
C ALA A 127 -8.51 2.42 -7.29
N SER A 128 -9.68 2.68 -6.70
CA SER A 128 -10.82 1.75 -6.75
C SER A 128 -11.35 1.56 -8.18
N ASN A 129 -11.19 2.58 -9.03
CA ASN A 129 -11.54 2.55 -10.44
C ASN A 129 -10.40 2.09 -11.37
N GLY A 130 -9.27 1.66 -10.78
CA GLY A 130 -8.10 1.23 -11.55
C GLY A 130 -7.28 2.39 -12.13
N LEU A 131 -7.46 3.58 -11.60
CA LEU A 131 -6.80 4.82 -12.02
C LEU A 131 -5.87 5.33 -10.90
N GLY A 132 -5.15 6.42 -11.17
CA GLY A 132 -4.33 7.10 -10.17
C GLY A 132 -2.86 6.67 -10.15
N ALA A 133 -2.08 7.44 -9.38
CA ALA A 133 -0.62 7.28 -9.33
C ALA A 133 -0.20 5.98 -8.63
N ALA A 134 -0.96 5.50 -7.65
CA ALA A 134 -0.68 4.26 -6.94
C ALA A 134 -0.84 3.03 -7.87
N VAL A 135 -1.88 3.01 -8.72
CA VAL A 135 -2.08 1.96 -9.73
C VAL A 135 -0.97 2.01 -10.77
N LYS A 136 -0.62 3.20 -11.25
CA LYS A 136 0.52 3.38 -12.17
C LYS A 136 1.83 2.86 -11.58
N LYS A 137 2.08 3.10 -10.30
CA LYS A 137 3.26 2.56 -9.59
C LYS A 137 3.31 1.03 -9.60
N ARG A 138 2.16 0.36 -9.43
CA ARG A 138 2.07 -1.10 -9.58
C ARG A 138 2.43 -1.53 -11.00
N GLU A 139 1.85 -0.87 -12.01
CA GLU A 139 2.10 -1.20 -13.42
C GLU A 139 3.57 -1.02 -13.80
N ASP A 140 4.19 0.07 -13.36
CA ASP A 140 5.61 0.32 -13.60
C ASP A 140 6.48 -0.74 -12.93
N THR A 141 6.11 -1.18 -11.72
CA THR A 141 6.80 -2.27 -11.02
C THR A 141 6.68 -3.59 -11.77
N HIS A 142 5.48 -3.90 -12.28
CA HIS A 142 5.25 -5.11 -13.10
C HIS A 142 6.00 -5.06 -14.43
N LYS A 143 6.02 -3.90 -15.12
CA LYS A 143 6.82 -3.70 -16.35
C LYS A 143 8.31 -3.90 -16.11
N MET A 144 8.84 -3.37 -14.99
CA MET A 144 10.24 -3.60 -14.61
C MET A 144 10.53 -5.09 -14.36
N ALA A 145 9.63 -5.79 -13.69
CA ALA A 145 9.77 -7.22 -13.45
C ALA A 145 9.74 -8.03 -14.76
N GLU A 146 8.88 -7.66 -15.67
CA GLU A 146 8.78 -8.29 -17.00
C GLU A 146 10.03 -8.03 -17.83
N ALA A 147 10.51 -6.80 -17.87
CA ALA A 147 11.76 -6.45 -18.57
C ALA A 147 12.98 -7.23 -18.06
N ASN A 148 12.98 -7.56 -16.76
CA ASN A 148 14.06 -8.33 -16.13
C ASN A 148 13.78 -9.85 -16.06
N LYS A 149 12.76 -10.34 -16.76
CA LYS A 149 12.35 -11.75 -16.74
C LYS A 149 13.47 -12.73 -17.12
N ALA A 150 14.39 -12.31 -17.99
CA ALA A 150 15.56 -13.10 -18.37
C ALA A 150 16.46 -13.47 -17.17
N PHE A 151 16.46 -12.68 -16.10
CA PHE A 151 17.24 -12.92 -14.88
C PHE A 151 16.47 -13.72 -13.80
N ALA A 152 15.28 -14.20 -14.09
CA ALA A 152 14.45 -14.95 -13.14
C ALA A 152 15.14 -16.23 -12.61
N HIS A 153 16.02 -16.83 -13.40
CA HIS A 153 16.81 -18.00 -13.00
C HIS A 153 17.84 -17.70 -11.89
N TYR A 154 18.16 -16.45 -11.65
CA TYR A 154 19.04 -16.03 -10.52
C TYR A 154 18.28 -15.90 -9.19
N ARG A 155 16.98 -16.18 -9.12
CA ARG A 155 16.24 -16.15 -7.85
C ARG A 155 16.73 -17.27 -6.92
N TRP A 156 16.73 -17.02 -5.62
CA TRP A 156 17.07 -17.98 -4.56
C TRP A 156 15.85 -18.54 -3.86
#